data_788390ad4749056fd85efadcc36966f8
#
_entry.id   788390ad4749056fd85efadcc36966f8
#
_cell.length_a   1.000
_cell.length_b   1.000
_cell.length_c   1.000
_cell.angle_alpha   90.00
_cell.angle_beta   90.00
_cell.angle_gamma   90.00
#
_symmetry.space_group_name_H-M   'P 1'
#
loop_
_entity.id
_entity.type
_entity.pdbx_description
1 polymer ?
#
loop_
_entity_poly.entity_id
_entity_poly.type
_entity_poly.pdbx_seq_one_letter_code
_entity_poly.pdbx_strand_id
1 'polypeptide(L)'
;MRVFERSHSPRELGFALLLAPNATHALRQLGVADAVIAGGSVATGGEMRRANGDVLRRFDLARVRDLLPEPTVTVLRQVLHGTLLTAVGDQALALESEVVGFSSTAEGVSVTLADGRRVAGRVLIGADGVGSLVRRQLHPRERPPRRSGLFGLRGVAHGVAHHLGESSGAQYFGRGVEGGLGKANETTVYWYLSIPDRIATVGSMDPAKVLERAVAGFDDRFRSIVFATAPGDMRLDELFDREPIERWGAGNVTLLGDAAHPMLPHAGQGAAQALEDAVALGRLLRLSDEPQIGLREYERLRSARTGAIVHLARRNARLGSFDSVVACTLRDWMIRLIPERTILKSLVAMGRPAE
;
A
#
# COMPACT_ATOMS: atom_id res chain seq x y z
N MET A 1 24.03 4.17 8.47
CA MET A 1 22.57 4.42 8.61
C MET A 1 22.09 3.81 9.92
N ARG A 2 21.12 4.44 10.59
CA ARG A 2 20.40 3.87 11.75
C ARG A 2 18.91 3.98 11.52
N VAL A 3 18.18 2.90 11.83
CA VAL A 3 16.71 2.84 11.78
C VAL A 3 16.19 2.71 13.21
N PHE A 4 15.34 3.64 13.64
CA PHE A 4 14.70 3.61 14.96
C PHE A 4 13.28 3.10 14.81
N GLU A 5 12.93 2.04 15.52
CA GLU A 5 11.59 1.43 15.55
C GLU A 5 11.10 1.37 17.01
N ARG A 6 9.89 1.83 17.25
CA ARG A 6 9.30 1.86 18.61
C ARG A 6 8.86 0.49 19.11
N SER A 7 8.56 -0.44 18.19
CA SER A 7 8.12 -1.80 18.54
C SER A 7 9.28 -2.62 19.11
N HIS A 8 8.99 -3.54 20.03
CA HIS A 8 9.98 -4.46 20.58
C HIS A 8 10.35 -5.57 19.59
N SER A 9 9.52 -5.83 18.59
CA SER A 9 9.79 -6.77 17.51
C SER A 9 9.18 -6.26 16.21
N PRO A 10 9.77 -6.56 15.07
CA PRO A 10 9.21 -6.25 13.76
C PRO A 10 8.01 -7.18 13.48
N ARG A 11 6.96 -7.06 14.30
CA ARG A 11 5.78 -7.91 14.17
C ARG A 11 5.00 -7.55 12.92
N GLU A 12 4.67 -8.57 12.20
CA GLU A 12 3.87 -8.48 11.01
C GLU A 12 2.53 -9.14 11.21
N LEU A 13 1.50 -8.35 11.01
CA LEU A 13 0.18 -8.88 10.76
C LEU A 13 0.17 -9.45 9.34
N GLY A 14 -0.15 -10.72 9.23
CA GLY A 14 0.04 -11.58 8.07
C GLY A 14 -0.77 -11.28 6.82
N PHE A 15 -0.93 -9.99 6.43
CA PHE A 15 -1.59 -9.63 5.18
C PHE A 15 -0.62 -9.73 4.00
N ALA A 16 -1.17 -9.65 2.78
CA ALA A 16 -0.37 -9.60 1.59
C ALA A 16 -0.42 -8.22 0.92
N LEU A 17 0.49 -8.02 -0.01
CA LEU A 17 0.58 -6.86 -0.87
C LEU A 17 0.57 -7.30 -2.33
N LEU A 18 -0.12 -6.54 -3.15
CA LEU A 18 0.04 -6.61 -4.60
C LEU A 18 1.14 -5.62 -4.99
N LEU A 19 2.27 -6.13 -5.41
CA LEU A 19 3.40 -5.35 -5.89
C LEU A 19 3.31 -5.23 -7.41
N ALA A 20 3.01 -4.04 -7.89
CA ALA A 20 3.01 -3.73 -9.31
C ALA A 20 4.46 -3.67 -9.86
N PRO A 21 4.67 -3.70 -11.19
CA PRO A 21 6.00 -3.74 -11.79
C PRO A 21 6.97 -2.64 -11.34
N ASN A 22 6.48 -1.45 -11.02
CA ASN A 22 7.31 -0.39 -10.44
C ASN A 22 7.87 -0.74 -9.04
N ALA A 23 7.09 -1.47 -8.24
CA ALA A 23 7.56 -1.94 -6.94
C ALA A 23 8.62 -3.04 -7.07
N THR A 24 8.37 -4.03 -7.92
CA THR A 24 9.32 -5.12 -8.18
C THR A 24 10.60 -4.60 -8.84
N HIS A 25 10.49 -3.57 -9.69
CA HIS A 25 11.66 -2.87 -10.23
C HIS A 25 12.46 -2.15 -9.14
N ALA A 26 11.82 -1.45 -8.23
CA ALA A 26 12.49 -0.84 -7.09
C ALA A 26 13.21 -1.89 -6.22
N LEU A 27 12.56 -3.03 -5.96
CA LEU A 27 13.19 -4.16 -5.26
C LEU A 27 14.39 -4.74 -6.03
N ARG A 28 14.36 -4.74 -7.38
CA ARG A 28 15.48 -5.13 -8.22
C ARG A 28 16.68 -4.21 -8.01
N GLN A 29 16.45 -2.91 -7.97
CA GLN A 29 17.50 -1.92 -7.69
C GLN A 29 18.05 -2.02 -6.26
N LEU A 30 17.25 -2.52 -5.31
CA LEU A 30 17.68 -2.82 -3.94
C LEU A 30 18.36 -4.20 -3.80
N GLY A 31 18.41 -5.02 -4.88
CA GLY A 31 19.05 -6.33 -4.88
C GLY A 31 18.23 -7.45 -4.20
N VAL A 32 16.93 -7.25 -3.95
CA VAL A 32 16.09 -8.19 -3.19
C VAL A 32 14.88 -8.73 -3.98
N ALA A 33 14.72 -8.35 -5.25
CA ALA A 33 13.55 -8.71 -6.05
C ALA A 33 13.36 -10.22 -6.19
N ASP A 34 14.43 -10.98 -6.47
CA ASP A 34 14.32 -12.42 -6.73
C ASP A 34 13.80 -13.19 -5.51
N ALA A 35 14.25 -12.84 -4.31
CA ALA A 35 13.75 -13.45 -3.07
C ALA A 35 12.27 -13.12 -2.82
N VAL A 36 11.85 -11.89 -3.09
CA VAL A 36 10.45 -11.46 -2.93
C VAL A 36 9.55 -12.11 -3.98
N ILE A 37 9.99 -12.19 -5.24
CA ILE A 37 9.22 -12.84 -6.33
C ILE A 37 9.09 -14.34 -6.06
N ALA A 38 10.16 -15.02 -5.65
CA ALA A 38 10.14 -16.44 -5.31
C ALA A 38 9.24 -16.75 -4.11
N GLY A 39 9.12 -15.83 -3.15
CA GLY A 39 8.25 -15.99 -1.98
C GLY A 39 6.80 -15.56 -2.19
N GLY A 40 6.44 -15.10 -3.40
CA GLY A 40 5.10 -14.65 -3.77
C GLY A 40 4.49 -15.42 -4.94
N SER A 41 3.39 -14.92 -5.47
CA SER A 41 2.72 -15.44 -6.66
C SER A 41 2.72 -14.40 -7.77
N VAL A 42 3.31 -14.74 -8.92
CA VAL A 42 3.29 -13.87 -10.11
C VAL A 42 1.89 -13.84 -10.68
N ALA A 43 1.34 -12.65 -10.85
CA ALA A 43 0.01 -12.48 -11.40
C ALA A 43 0.04 -12.59 -12.93
N THR A 44 -0.74 -13.54 -13.47
CA THR A 44 -0.86 -13.79 -14.93
C THR A 44 -2.14 -13.23 -15.51
N GLY A 45 -3.18 -13.06 -14.69
CA GLY A 45 -4.47 -12.52 -15.14
C GLY A 45 -5.30 -12.05 -13.96
N GLY A 46 -6.37 -11.31 -14.28
CA GLY A 46 -7.29 -10.80 -13.28
C GLY A 46 -8.70 -10.61 -13.84
N GLU A 47 -9.64 -10.47 -12.93
CA GLU A 47 -11.05 -10.28 -13.23
C GLU A 47 -11.62 -9.09 -12.46
N MET A 48 -12.52 -8.35 -13.09
CA MET A 48 -13.42 -7.42 -12.42
C MET A 48 -14.81 -8.05 -12.44
N ARG A 49 -15.45 -8.14 -11.28
CA ARG A 49 -16.73 -8.82 -11.08
C ARG A 49 -17.73 -7.94 -10.34
N ARG A 50 -18.99 -8.19 -10.53
CA ARG A 50 -20.03 -7.80 -9.58
C ARG A 50 -19.94 -8.65 -8.32
N ALA A 51 -20.50 -8.16 -7.22
CA ALA A 51 -20.60 -8.94 -5.99
C ALA A 51 -21.31 -10.29 -6.21
N ASN A 52 -22.34 -10.34 -7.04
CA ASN A 52 -23.07 -11.58 -7.39
C ASN A 52 -22.30 -12.57 -8.27
N GLY A 53 -21.04 -12.29 -8.60
CA GLY A 53 -20.17 -13.15 -9.38
C GLY A 53 -20.17 -12.90 -10.88
N ASP A 54 -21.06 -12.04 -11.42
CA ASP A 54 -21.04 -11.69 -12.84
C ASP A 54 -19.69 -11.08 -13.25
N VAL A 55 -19.06 -11.63 -14.28
CA VAL A 55 -17.82 -11.07 -14.81
C VAL A 55 -18.13 -9.80 -15.60
N LEU A 56 -17.54 -8.71 -15.17
CA LEU A 56 -17.57 -7.43 -15.89
C LEU A 56 -16.45 -7.37 -16.93
N ARG A 57 -15.26 -7.83 -16.56
CA ARG A 57 -14.07 -7.80 -17.39
C ARG A 57 -13.05 -8.85 -16.97
N ARG A 58 -12.36 -9.43 -17.94
CA ARG A 58 -11.09 -10.14 -17.74
C ARG A 58 -9.96 -9.36 -18.39
N PHE A 59 -8.78 -9.47 -17.83
CA PHE A 59 -7.57 -8.88 -18.40
C PHE A 59 -6.38 -9.81 -18.20
N ASP A 60 -5.51 -9.81 -19.21
CA ASP A 60 -4.28 -10.60 -19.23
C ASP A 60 -3.11 -9.74 -18.73
N LEU A 61 -2.57 -10.07 -17.57
CA LEU A 61 -1.40 -9.40 -17.01
C LEU A 61 -0.09 -9.87 -17.66
N ALA A 62 -0.08 -10.99 -18.40
CA ALA A 62 1.09 -11.39 -19.16
C ALA A 62 1.44 -10.32 -20.20
N ARG A 63 0.45 -9.70 -20.84
CA ARG A 63 0.66 -8.56 -21.75
C ARG A 63 1.26 -7.32 -21.09
N VAL A 64 1.01 -7.10 -19.81
CA VAL A 64 1.66 -6.03 -19.05
C VAL A 64 3.13 -6.37 -18.82
N ARG A 65 3.41 -7.63 -18.51
CA ARG A 65 4.77 -8.14 -18.33
C ARG A 65 5.61 -8.04 -19.61
N ASP A 66 5.03 -8.20 -20.78
CA ASP A 66 5.72 -8.04 -22.07
C ASP A 66 6.13 -6.57 -22.33
N LEU A 67 5.47 -5.61 -21.67
CA LEU A 67 5.69 -4.18 -21.83
C LEU A 67 6.51 -3.54 -20.70
N LEU A 68 6.71 -4.25 -19.59
CA LEU A 68 7.41 -3.79 -18.41
C LEU A 68 8.46 -4.82 -17.98
N PRO A 69 9.62 -4.38 -17.45
CA PRO A 69 10.76 -5.27 -17.17
C PRO A 69 10.51 -6.24 -16.02
N GLU A 70 9.53 -5.96 -15.16
CA GLU A 70 9.29 -6.73 -13.94
C GLU A 70 7.83 -7.18 -13.83
N PRO A 71 7.56 -8.32 -13.13
CA PRO A 71 6.22 -8.84 -12.99
C PRO A 71 5.41 -8.10 -11.92
N THR A 72 4.08 -8.25 -11.97
CA THR A 72 3.19 -8.01 -10.84
C THR A 72 3.22 -9.23 -9.92
N VAL A 73 3.40 -9.04 -8.61
CA VAL A 73 3.52 -10.13 -7.63
C VAL A 73 2.58 -9.88 -6.44
N THR A 74 1.79 -10.87 -6.07
CA THR A 74 1.12 -10.88 -4.77
C THR A 74 2.02 -11.61 -3.78
N VAL A 75 2.41 -10.95 -2.70
CA VAL A 75 3.33 -11.50 -1.70
C VAL A 75 2.81 -11.26 -0.30
N LEU A 76 2.98 -12.21 0.59
CA LEU A 76 2.71 -12.02 2.02
C LEU A 76 3.65 -10.94 2.57
N ARG A 77 3.09 -10.03 3.36
CA ARG A 77 3.85 -8.91 3.92
C ARG A 77 5.07 -9.37 4.73
N GLN A 78 4.94 -10.49 5.45
CA GLN A 78 6.04 -11.09 6.20
C GLN A 78 7.23 -11.48 5.31
N VAL A 79 6.99 -11.96 4.09
CA VAL A 79 8.06 -12.33 3.14
C VAL A 79 8.80 -11.07 2.69
N LEU A 80 8.08 -10.04 2.25
CA LEU A 80 8.69 -8.77 1.84
C LEU A 80 9.49 -8.14 2.97
N HIS A 81 8.92 -8.05 4.14
CA HIS A 81 9.55 -7.40 5.29
C HIS A 81 10.75 -8.21 5.80
N GLY A 82 10.62 -9.52 5.95
CA GLY A 82 11.72 -10.38 6.35
C GLY A 82 12.91 -10.27 5.37
N THR A 83 12.63 -10.22 4.07
CA THR A 83 13.65 -10.01 3.04
C THR A 83 14.34 -8.65 3.19
N LEU A 84 13.57 -7.58 3.42
CA LEU A 84 14.11 -6.24 3.63
C LEU A 84 14.91 -6.14 4.94
N LEU A 85 14.44 -6.74 6.03
CA LEU A 85 15.17 -6.78 7.31
C LEU A 85 16.51 -7.49 7.16
N THR A 86 16.53 -8.64 6.48
CA THR A 86 17.78 -9.37 6.20
C THR A 86 18.76 -8.49 5.42
N ALA A 87 18.28 -7.73 4.43
CA ALA A 87 19.13 -6.84 3.64
C ALA A 87 19.65 -5.64 4.43
N VAL A 88 18.87 -5.13 5.39
CA VAL A 88 19.29 -4.01 6.28
C VAL A 88 20.34 -4.46 7.30
N GLY A 89 20.20 -5.66 7.82
CA GLY A 89 21.05 -6.24 8.87
C GLY A 89 20.78 -5.67 10.26
N ASP A 90 21.03 -6.48 11.27
CA ASP A 90 20.66 -6.18 12.68
C ASP A 90 21.38 -4.95 13.26
N GLN A 91 22.58 -4.65 12.79
CA GLN A 91 23.37 -3.51 13.31
C GLN A 91 22.78 -2.14 12.96
N ALA A 92 21.97 -2.06 11.93
CA ALA A 92 21.35 -0.80 11.51
C ALA A 92 19.99 -0.55 12.21
N LEU A 93 19.36 -1.58 12.77
CA LEU A 93 18.04 -1.51 13.37
C LEU A 93 18.12 -1.37 14.90
N ALA A 94 17.50 -0.34 15.45
CA ALA A 94 17.33 -0.12 16.89
C ALA A 94 15.83 -0.25 17.22
N LEU A 95 15.45 -1.39 17.78
CA LEU A 95 14.11 -1.65 18.31
C LEU A 95 13.89 -0.93 19.64
N GLU A 96 12.65 -0.84 20.13
CA GLU A 96 12.25 -0.16 21.36
C GLU A 96 12.81 1.28 21.46
N SER A 97 12.94 1.91 20.29
CA SER A 97 13.60 3.21 20.13
C SER A 97 12.62 4.23 19.54
N GLU A 98 11.61 4.60 20.33
CA GLU A 98 10.62 5.60 19.94
C GLU A 98 11.26 6.99 19.84
N VAL A 99 11.16 7.62 18.66
CA VAL A 99 11.55 9.00 18.46
C VAL A 99 10.41 9.92 18.90
N VAL A 100 10.70 10.82 19.84
CA VAL A 100 9.71 11.76 20.39
C VAL A 100 9.92 13.20 19.92
N GLY A 101 11.01 13.49 19.22
CA GLY A 101 11.28 14.80 18.63
C GLY A 101 12.62 14.87 17.94
N PHE A 102 12.85 15.97 17.21
CA PHE A 102 14.13 16.24 16.57
C PHE A 102 14.45 17.74 16.56
N SER A 103 15.72 18.07 16.39
CA SER A 103 16.20 19.40 16.02
C SER A 103 17.08 19.31 14.78
N SER A 104 17.09 20.36 13.95
CA SER A 104 17.90 20.43 12.72
C SER A 104 18.61 21.77 12.68
N THR A 105 19.91 21.74 12.35
CA THR A 105 20.77 22.90 12.13
C THR A 105 21.39 22.81 10.72
N ALA A 106 22.23 23.75 10.37
CA ALA A 106 22.99 23.68 9.09
C ALA A 106 23.92 22.46 9.06
N GLU A 107 24.48 22.08 10.22
CA GLU A 107 25.50 21.02 10.35
C GLU A 107 24.88 19.61 10.39
N GLY A 108 23.57 19.48 10.71
CA GLY A 108 22.92 18.17 10.77
C GLY A 108 21.64 18.15 11.59
N VAL A 109 21.32 16.97 12.08
CA VAL A 109 20.11 16.71 12.87
C VAL A 109 20.44 16.01 14.17
N SER A 110 19.58 16.20 15.17
CA SER A 110 19.60 15.42 16.42
C SER A 110 18.20 14.92 16.71
N VAL A 111 18.02 13.61 16.86
CA VAL A 111 16.75 13.01 17.30
C VAL A 111 16.78 12.75 18.81
N THR A 112 15.63 12.92 19.45
CA THR A 112 15.44 12.61 20.87
C THR A 112 14.57 11.36 20.97
N LEU A 113 15.05 10.35 21.68
CA LEU A 113 14.32 9.11 21.96
C LEU A 113 13.50 9.26 23.24
N ALA A 114 12.48 8.41 23.43
CA ALA A 114 11.60 8.43 24.60
C ALA A 114 12.33 8.17 25.92
N ASP A 115 13.46 7.46 25.89
CA ASP A 115 14.34 7.23 27.04
C ASP A 115 15.29 8.40 27.37
N GLY A 116 15.18 9.52 26.66
CA GLY A 116 15.98 10.72 26.83
C GLY A 116 17.31 10.73 26.06
N ARG A 117 17.72 9.64 25.43
CA ARG A 117 18.92 9.62 24.59
C ARG A 117 18.77 10.56 23.40
N ARG A 118 19.86 11.22 23.03
CA ARG A 118 19.96 12.01 21.80
C ARG A 118 20.95 11.38 20.84
N VAL A 119 20.55 11.30 19.57
CA VAL A 119 21.39 10.72 18.52
C VAL A 119 21.53 11.72 17.39
N ALA A 120 22.79 12.09 17.09
CA ALA A 120 23.12 13.00 16.00
C ALA A 120 23.26 12.24 14.67
N GLY A 121 22.94 12.93 13.58
CA GLY A 121 23.08 12.45 12.22
C GLY A 121 23.24 13.60 11.22
N ARG A 122 23.62 13.27 9.99
CA ARG A 122 23.69 14.26 8.90
C ARG A 122 22.31 14.60 8.34
N VAL A 123 21.44 13.60 8.24
CA VAL A 123 20.08 13.72 7.72
C VAL A 123 19.10 12.92 8.56
N LEU A 124 17.83 13.34 8.58
CA LEU A 124 16.71 12.61 9.14
C LEU A 124 15.68 12.31 8.08
N ILE A 125 15.31 11.04 7.95
CA ILE A 125 14.24 10.59 7.07
C ILE A 125 13.06 10.16 7.94
N GLY A 126 11.96 10.91 7.89
CA GLY A 126 10.70 10.54 8.55
C GLY A 126 9.96 9.50 7.70
N ALA A 127 10.03 8.23 8.13
CA ALA A 127 9.32 7.10 7.52
C ALA A 127 8.31 6.48 8.52
N ASP A 128 7.76 7.30 9.40
CA ASP A 128 6.98 6.96 10.59
C ASP A 128 5.46 6.93 10.33
N GLY A 129 5.06 6.75 9.06
CA GLY A 129 3.71 6.42 8.64
C GLY A 129 2.73 7.60 8.67
N VAL A 130 1.42 7.31 8.51
CA VAL A 130 0.34 8.30 8.39
C VAL A 130 0.25 9.23 9.62
N GLY A 131 0.61 8.74 10.79
CA GLY A 131 0.67 9.50 12.05
C GLY A 131 2.00 10.21 12.32
N SER A 132 2.84 10.39 11.30
CA SER A 132 4.22 10.87 11.40
C SER A 132 4.42 12.02 12.39
N LEU A 133 5.31 11.78 13.35
CA LEU A 133 5.82 12.81 14.25
C LEU A 133 6.70 13.82 13.49
N VAL A 134 7.56 13.30 12.60
CA VAL A 134 8.46 14.14 11.82
C VAL A 134 7.66 15.12 10.95
N ARG A 135 6.62 14.65 10.26
CA ARG A 135 5.72 15.51 9.47
C ARG A 135 5.02 16.54 10.35
N ARG A 136 4.48 16.13 11.48
CA ARG A 136 3.79 17.03 12.42
C ARG A 136 4.70 18.14 12.92
N GLN A 137 5.97 17.86 13.16
CA GLN A 137 6.94 18.86 13.60
C GLN A 137 7.38 19.78 12.44
N LEU A 138 7.50 19.27 11.21
CA LEU A 138 7.80 20.07 10.02
C LEU A 138 6.63 20.98 9.61
N HIS A 139 5.40 20.50 9.80
CA HIS A 139 4.17 21.16 9.35
C HIS A 139 3.16 21.34 10.50
N PRO A 140 3.48 22.15 11.54
CA PRO A 140 2.68 22.24 12.77
C PRO A 140 1.26 22.83 12.54
N ARG A 141 1.02 23.48 11.39
CA ARG A 141 -0.30 24.03 11.02
C ARG A 141 -1.09 23.10 10.11
N GLU A 142 -0.54 21.95 9.74
CA GLU A 142 -1.25 20.99 8.90
C GLU A 142 -2.41 20.36 9.67
N ARG A 143 -3.52 20.10 8.97
CA ARG A 143 -4.65 19.37 9.54
C ARG A 143 -4.26 17.90 9.82
N PRO A 144 -4.89 17.26 10.81
CA PRO A 144 -4.68 15.83 11.05
C PRO A 144 -5.07 14.99 9.83
N PRO A 145 -4.70 13.69 9.78
CA PRO A 145 -5.14 12.78 8.74
C PRO A 145 -6.66 12.84 8.55
N ARG A 146 -7.09 12.85 7.29
CA ARG A 146 -8.50 12.90 6.92
C ARG A 146 -9.11 11.51 7.02
N ARG A 147 -10.19 11.37 7.77
CA ARG A 147 -11.02 10.17 7.77
C ARG A 147 -11.68 10.02 6.40
N SER A 148 -11.56 8.83 5.80
CA SER A 148 -12.15 8.56 4.49
C SER A 148 -13.65 8.25 4.54
N GLY A 149 -14.18 7.88 5.72
CA GLY A 149 -15.52 7.30 5.88
C GLY A 149 -15.58 5.82 5.46
N LEU A 150 -14.40 5.19 5.30
CA LEU A 150 -14.26 3.78 4.92
C LEU A 150 -13.41 3.03 5.94
N PHE A 151 -13.74 1.75 6.09
CA PHE A 151 -12.95 0.77 6.82
C PHE A 151 -12.36 -0.25 5.84
N GLY A 152 -11.13 -0.66 6.08
CA GLY A 152 -10.49 -1.78 5.39
C GLY A 152 -10.55 -3.04 6.24
N LEU A 153 -11.31 -4.04 5.82
CA LEU A 153 -11.24 -5.38 6.40
C LEU A 153 -10.39 -6.26 5.50
N ARG A 154 -9.37 -6.87 6.06
CA ARG A 154 -8.38 -7.65 5.32
C ARG A 154 -8.11 -8.96 6.00
N GLY A 155 -7.81 -10.00 5.22
CA GLY A 155 -7.46 -11.30 5.76
C GLY A 155 -6.65 -12.16 4.81
N VAL A 156 -6.16 -13.26 5.36
CA VAL A 156 -5.43 -14.31 4.64
C VAL A 156 -6.12 -15.64 4.91
N ALA A 157 -6.58 -16.29 3.84
CA ALA A 157 -7.26 -17.58 3.91
C ALA A 157 -6.34 -18.68 3.34
N HIS A 158 -6.13 -19.71 4.10
CA HIS A 158 -5.26 -20.84 3.75
C HIS A 158 -6.04 -22.02 3.19
N GLY A 159 -5.44 -22.78 2.27
CA GLY A 159 -6.05 -23.98 1.68
C GLY A 159 -7.12 -23.71 0.60
N VAL A 160 -7.37 -22.45 0.23
CA VAL A 160 -8.51 -22.05 -0.61
C VAL A 160 -8.13 -21.46 -1.98
N ALA A 161 -6.85 -21.46 -2.34
CA ALA A 161 -6.40 -20.87 -3.62
C ALA A 161 -7.01 -21.59 -4.85
N HIS A 162 -7.41 -22.84 -4.72
CA HIS A 162 -8.11 -23.59 -5.78
C HIS A 162 -9.44 -22.96 -6.20
N HIS A 163 -10.10 -22.19 -5.32
CA HIS A 163 -11.31 -21.45 -5.69
C HIS A 163 -11.07 -20.31 -6.70
N LEU A 164 -9.82 -19.85 -6.85
CA LEU A 164 -9.48 -18.85 -7.88
C LEU A 164 -9.37 -19.45 -9.28
N GLY A 165 -9.22 -20.78 -9.41
CA GLY A 165 -8.96 -21.45 -10.68
C GLY A 165 -7.67 -20.94 -11.31
N GLU A 166 -7.72 -20.59 -12.60
CA GLU A 166 -6.58 -20.06 -13.36
C GLU A 166 -6.33 -18.56 -13.09
N SER A 167 -7.27 -17.85 -12.42
CA SER A 167 -7.13 -16.43 -12.15
C SER A 167 -6.16 -16.17 -10.99
N SER A 168 -5.27 -15.22 -11.17
CA SER A 168 -4.37 -14.77 -10.10
C SER A 168 -5.06 -13.87 -9.08
N GLY A 169 -6.25 -13.34 -9.41
CA GLY A 169 -7.03 -12.50 -8.52
C GLY A 169 -8.28 -11.93 -9.16
N ALA A 170 -9.12 -11.33 -8.34
CA ALA A 170 -10.35 -10.69 -8.78
C ALA A 170 -10.69 -9.47 -7.92
N GLN A 171 -11.22 -8.43 -8.54
CA GLN A 171 -11.80 -7.27 -7.88
C GLN A 171 -13.33 -7.37 -7.99
N TYR A 172 -14.01 -7.18 -6.88
CA TYR A 172 -15.46 -7.29 -6.76
C TYR A 172 -16.08 -5.94 -6.42
N PHE A 173 -17.16 -5.62 -7.12
CA PHE A 173 -17.92 -4.40 -6.93
C PHE A 173 -19.34 -4.72 -6.45
N GLY A 174 -19.62 -4.40 -5.20
CA GLY A 174 -20.95 -4.47 -4.62
C GLY A 174 -21.64 -3.11 -4.57
N ARG A 175 -22.73 -3.05 -3.82
CA ARG A 175 -23.43 -1.81 -3.47
C ARG A 175 -22.80 -1.22 -2.22
N GLY A 176 -21.96 -0.21 -2.39
CA GLY A 176 -21.23 0.45 -1.32
C GLY A 176 -20.03 -0.31 -0.78
N VAL A 177 -19.83 -1.56 -1.16
CA VAL A 177 -18.68 -2.38 -0.73
C VAL A 177 -17.88 -2.82 -1.94
N GLU A 178 -16.58 -2.61 -1.88
CA GLU A 178 -15.61 -3.12 -2.84
C GLU A 178 -14.78 -4.21 -2.16
N GLY A 179 -14.46 -5.27 -2.88
CA GLY A 179 -13.61 -6.35 -2.39
C GLY A 179 -12.58 -6.79 -3.40
N GLY A 180 -11.61 -7.56 -2.96
CA GLY A 180 -10.63 -8.16 -3.84
C GLY A 180 -10.03 -9.42 -3.27
N LEU A 181 -9.61 -10.30 -4.19
CA LEU A 181 -8.91 -11.55 -3.94
C LEU A 181 -7.59 -11.54 -4.69
N GLY A 182 -6.53 -12.05 -4.10
CA GLY A 182 -5.23 -12.23 -4.75
C GLY A 182 -4.57 -13.52 -4.30
N LYS A 183 -4.12 -14.34 -5.24
CA LYS A 183 -3.36 -15.56 -4.97
C LYS A 183 -2.00 -15.15 -4.41
N ALA A 184 -1.71 -15.48 -3.16
CA ALA A 184 -0.44 -15.15 -2.51
C ALA A 184 0.60 -16.27 -2.68
N ASN A 185 0.15 -17.53 -2.76
CA ASN A 185 0.93 -18.71 -3.12
C ASN A 185 -0.01 -19.83 -3.56
N GLU A 186 0.48 -21.07 -3.72
CA GLU A 186 -0.29 -22.19 -4.25
C GLU A 186 -1.51 -22.58 -3.40
N THR A 187 -1.54 -22.23 -2.12
CA THR A 187 -2.63 -22.60 -1.22
C THR A 187 -3.34 -21.39 -0.60
N THR A 188 -2.73 -20.21 -0.62
CA THR A 188 -3.13 -19.06 0.19
C THR A 188 -3.70 -17.94 -0.66
N VAL A 189 -4.83 -17.40 -0.24
CA VAL A 189 -5.48 -16.23 -0.85
C VAL A 189 -5.48 -15.07 0.15
N TYR A 190 -4.96 -13.95 -0.26
CA TYR A 190 -5.19 -12.66 0.38
C TYR A 190 -6.50 -12.07 -0.12
N TRP A 191 -7.25 -11.47 0.80
CA TRP A 191 -8.47 -10.74 0.46
C TRP A 191 -8.59 -9.43 1.22
N TYR A 192 -9.34 -8.51 0.65
CA TYR A 192 -9.71 -7.25 1.29
C TYR A 192 -11.13 -6.86 0.95
N LEU A 193 -11.71 -6.05 1.85
CA LEU A 193 -12.95 -5.33 1.65
C LEU A 193 -12.75 -3.86 2.03
N SER A 194 -13.30 -2.95 1.24
CA SER A 194 -13.49 -1.54 1.57
C SER A 194 -14.96 -1.33 1.91
N ILE A 195 -15.22 -0.96 3.16
CA ILE A 195 -16.55 -0.99 3.77
C ILE A 195 -16.87 0.41 4.29
N PRO A 196 -18.00 1.04 3.92
CA PRO A 196 -18.38 2.35 4.45
C PRO A 196 -18.79 2.28 5.93
N ASP A 197 -18.57 3.37 6.65
CA ASP A 197 -18.90 3.53 8.08
C ASP A 197 -20.27 2.97 8.43
N ARG A 198 -21.29 3.31 7.62
CA ARG A 198 -22.68 2.89 7.83
C ARG A 198 -22.90 1.38 7.84
N ILE A 199 -21.95 0.59 7.33
CA ILE A 199 -21.97 -0.89 7.40
C ILE A 199 -21.04 -1.37 8.50
N ALA A 200 -19.82 -0.80 8.57
CA ALA A 200 -18.80 -1.25 9.51
C ALA A 200 -19.19 -1.02 10.96
N THR A 201 -19.83 0.11 11.27
CA THR A 201 -20.12 0.54 12.66
C THR A 201 -21.48 0.08 13.20
N VAL A 202 -22.31 -0.60 12.40
CA VAL A 202 -23.62 -1.10 12.88
C VAL A 202 -23.41 -2.25 13.86
N GLY A 203 -23.88 -2.07 15.08
CA GLY A 203 -23.78 -3.09 16.13
C GLY A 203 -22.34 -3.31 16.60
N SER A 204 -21.79 -4.47 16.31
CA SER A 204 -20.43 -4.82 16.74
C SER A 204 -19.38 -4.50 15.66
N MET A 205 -18.24 -3.96 16.08
CA MET A 205 -17.04 -3.79 15.26
C MET A 205 -16.11 -5.03 15.26
N ASP A 206 -16.59 -6.16 15.76
CA ASP A 206 -15.91 -7.44 15.62
C ASP A 206 -15.69 -7.75 14.13
N PRO A 207 -14.44 -8.04 13.68
CA PRO A 207 -14.15 -8.27 12.27
C PRO A 207 -15.00 -9.34 11.62
N ALA A 208 -15.32 -10.44 12.32
CA ALA A 208 -16.14 -11.52 11.79
C ALA A 208 -17.57 -11.08 11.53
N LYS A 209 -18.17 -10.32 12.47
CA LYS A 209 -19.54 -9.78 12.31
C LYS A 209 -19.61 -8.68 11.24
N VAL A 210 -18.55 -7.89 11.10
CA VAL A 210 -18.45 -6.90 9.99
C VAL A 210 -18.34 -7.63 8.66
N LEU A 211 -17.55 -8.71 8.59
CA LEU A 211 -17.41 -9.55 7.40
C LEU A 211 -18.77 -10.10 6.94
N GLU A 212 -19.52 -10.73 7.83
CA GLU A 212 -20.84 -11.30 7.51
C GLU A 212 -21.77 -10.26 6.88
N ARG A 213 -21.84 -9.06 7.47
CA ARG A 213 -22.67 -7.97 6.94
C ARG A 213 -22.19 -7.47 5.59
N ALA A 214 -20.87 -7.30 5.44
CA ALA A 214 -20.30 -6.70 4.25
C ALA A 214 -20.42 -7.60 3.02
N VAL A 215 -20.39 -8.93 3.19
CA VAL A 215 -20.41 -9.89 2.08
C VAL A 215 -21.78 -10.53 1.83
N ALA A 216 -22.84 -10.04 2.46
CA ALA A 216 -24.19 -10.62 2.32
C ALA A 216 -24.68 -10.70 0.86
N GLY A 217 -24.24 -9.80 -0.01
CA GLY A 217 -24.57 -9.79 -1.44
C GLY A 217 -23.48 -10.33 -2.35
N PHE A 218 -22.43 -10.98 -1.81
CA PHE A 218 -21.35 -11.56 -2.59
C PHE A 218 -21.64 -13.01 -2.95
N ASP A 219 -21.03 -13.46 -4.06
CA ASP A 219 -21.18 -14.82 -4.56
C ASP A 219 -20.51 -15.86 -3.63
N ASP A 220 -20.86 -17.13 -3.84
CA ASP A 220 -20.37 -18.24 -3.01
C ASP A 220 -18.84 -18.40 -3.10
N ARG A 221 -18.25 -18.11 -4.26
CA ARG A 221 -16.79 -18.16 -4.45
C ARG A 221 -16.08 -17.18 -3.50
N PHE A 222 -16.50 -15.92 -3.48
CA PHE A 222 -15.93 -14.92 -2.59
C PHE A 222 -16.16 -15.29 -1.12
N ARG A 223 -17.41 -15.65 -0.79
CA ARG A 223 -17.81 -16.01 0.57
C ARG A 223 -17.04 -17.23 1.10
N SER A 224 -16.89 -18.29 0.29
CA SER A 224 -16.15 -19.50 0.69
C SER A 224 -14.69 -19.19 1.04
N ILE A 225 -14.04 -18.28 0.30
CA ILE A 225 -12.67 -17.87 0.57
C ILE A 225 -12.58 -17.06 1.87
N VAL A 226 -13.39 -16.01 2.01
CA VAL A 226 -13.25 -15.09 3.15
C VAL A 226 -13.68 -15.72 4.47
N PHE A 227 -14.68 -16.61 4.47
CA PHE A 227 -15.11 -17.33 5.66
C PHE A 227 -14.18 -18.48 6.09
N ALA A 228 -13.26 -18.89 5.23
CA ALA A 228 -12.20 -19.84 5.60
C ALA A 228 -11.07 -19.17 6.40
N THR A 229 -11.13 -17.86 6.62
CA THR A 229 -10.10 -17.11 7.37
C THR A 229 -10.29 -17.29 8.87
N ALA A 230 -9.23 -17.69 9.56
CA ALA A 230 -9.25 -17.75 11.02
C ALA A 230 -9.41 -16.32 11.63
N PRO A 231 -10.08 -16.19 12.80
CA PRO A 231 -10.30 -14.88 13.41
C PRO A 231 -9.03 -14.05 13.65
N GLY A 232 -7.91 -14.71 13.95
CA GLY A 232 -6.61 -14.06 14.14
C GLY A 232 -5.93 -13.58 12.85
N ASP A 233 -6.39 -14.08 11.69
CA ASP A 233 -5.83 -13.79 10.37
C ASP A 233 -6.63 -12.71 9.63
N MET A 234 -7.52 -12.00 10.32
CA MET A 234 -8.26 -10.87 9.78
C MET A 234 -8.16 -9.63 10.67
N ARG A 235 -8.24 -8.45 10.04
CA ARG A 235 -8.17 -7.17 10.75
C ARG A 235 -9.04 -6.12 10.08
N LEU A 236 -9.72 -5.35 10.93
CA LEU A 236 -10.51 -4.18 10.56
C LEU A 236 -9.77 -2.91 10.98
N ASP A 237 -9.47 -2.04 10.02
CA ASP A 237 -8.83 -0.74 10.26
C ASP A 237 -9.65 0.37 9.62
N GLU A 238 -9.76 1.52 10.30
CA GLU A 238 -10.26 2.73 9.67
C GLU A 238 -9.24 3.28 8.67
N LEU A 239 -9.71 3.76 7.51
CA LEU A 239 -8.85 4.24 6.44
C LEU A 239 -8.71 5.76 6.49
N PHE A 240 -7.45 6.20 6.47
CA PHE A 240 -7.07 7.61 6.48
C PHE A 240 -6.21 7.94 5.27
N ASP A 241 -6.26 9.19 4.84
CA ASP A 241 -5.31 9.79 3.93
C ASP A 241 -4.99 11.25 4.35
N ARG A 242 -4.12 11.92 3.59
CA ARG A 242 -3.85 13.35 3.76
C ARG A 242 -3.91 14.06 2.42
N GLU A 243 -4.08 15.38 2.45
CA GLU A 243 -3.85 16.18 1.24
C GLU A 243 -2.36 16.09 0.85
N PRO A 244 -2.09 15.92 -0.47
CA PRO A 244 -0.72 16.00 -0.96
C PRO A 244 -0.08 17.36 -0.61
N ILE A 245 1.17 17.31 -0.21
CA ILE A 245 1.99 18.51 0.01
C ILE A 245 3.18 18.48 -0.93
N GLU A 246 3.60 19.66 -1.42
CA GLU A 246 4.72 19.77 -2.35
C GLU A 246 6.07 19.73 -1.63
N ARG A 247 6.13 20.31 -0.42
CA ARG A 247 7.35 20.37 0.39
C ARG A 247 7.29 19.30 1.48
N TRP A 248 8.15 18.31 1.39
CA TRP A 248 8.20 17.21 2.35
C TRP A 248 9.16 17.45 3.52
N GLY A 249 10.06 18.40 3.40
CA GLY A 249 11.05 18.64 4.44
C GLY A 249 11.65 20.04 4.43
N ALA A 250 12.60 20.25 5.32
CA ALA A 250 13.39 21.46 5.46
C ALA A 250 14.80 21.13 5.96
N GLY A 251 15.83 21.87 5.47
CA GLY A 251 17.21 21.63 5.84
C GLY A 251 17.61 20.17 5.61
N ASN A 252 18.10 19.53 6.66
CA ASN A 252 18.58 18.16 6.67
C ASN A 252 17.48 17.10 6.93
N VAL A 253 16.20 17.45 6.83
CA VAL A 253 15.06 16.58 7.13
C VAL A 253 14.17 16.43 5.91
N THR A 254 13.67 15.21 5.65
CA THR A 254 12.63 14.93 4.66
C THR A 254 11.71 13.79 5.12
N LEU A 255 10.60 13.58 4.40
CA LEU A 255 9.64 12.51 4.62
C LEU A 255 9.74 11.44 3.52
N LEU A 256 9.29 10.22 3.82
CA LEU A 256 9.24 9.09 2.91
C LEU A 256 7.98 8.24 3.12
N GLY A 257 7.41 7.71 2.05
CA GLY A 257 6.28 6.79 2.10
C GLY A 257 5.04 7.42 2.73
N ASP A 258 4.32 6.66 3.57
CA ASP A 258 3.07 7.14 4.22
C ASP A 258 3.27 8.35 5.14
N ALA A 259 4.49 8.69 5.53
CA ALA A 259 4.76 9.97 6.22
C ALA A 259 4.65 11.16 5.25
N ALA A 260 5.05 10.99 3.99
CA ALA A 260 5.00 12.01 2.95
C ALA A 260 3.64 12.05 2.23
N HIS A 261 3.14 10.89 1.81
CA HIS A 261 1.99 10.77 0.91
C HIS A 261 1.01 9.64 1.29
N PRO A 262 0.46 9.65 2.52
CA PRO A 262 -0.48 8.61 2.93
C PRO A 262 -1.70 8.61 2.02
N MET A 263 -2.04 7.45 1.50
CA MET A 263 -3.10 7.26 0.50
C MET A 263 -4.04 6.13 0.86
N LEU A 264 -5.26 6.19 0.33
CA LEU A 264 -6.19 5.07 0.41
C LEU A 264 -5.67 3.87 -0.40
N PRO A 265 -5.98 2.62 0.00
CA PRO A 265 -5.43 1.42 -0.64
C PRO A 265 -5.96 1.16 -2.07
N HIS A 266 -6.97 1.92 -2.52
CA HIS A 266 -7.71 1.72 -3.77
C HIS A 266 -6.93 1.94 -5.07
N ALA A 267 -5.68 2.35 -5.00
CA ALA A 267 -4.76 2.37 -6.14
C ALA A 267 -3.75 1.20 -6.12
N GLY A 268 -3.63 0.46 -4.99
CA GLY A 268 -2.64 -0.60 -4.81
C GLY A 268 -1.18 -0.12 -4.87
N GLN A 269 -0.92 1.17 -4.60
CA GLN A 269 0.37 1.80 -4.87
C GLN A 269 1.14 2.26 -3.61
N GLY A 270 0.58 2.21 -2.41
CA GLY A 270 1.25 2.76 -1.22
C GLY A 270 2.65 2.19 -1.01
N ALA A 271 2.77 0.86 -0.92
CA ALA A 271 4.07 0.20 -0.77
C ALA A 271 5.00 0.42 -1.98
N ALA A 272 4.44 0.41 -3.20
CA ALA A 272 5.20 0.64 -4.42
C ALA A 272 5.85 2.03 -4.42
N GLN A 273 5.09 3.06 -4.03
CA GLN A 273 5.61 4.42 -3.96
C GLN A 273 6.66 4.59 -2.86
N ALA A 274 6.50 3.94 -1.71
CA ALA A 274 7.51 3.95 -0.66
C ALA A 274 8.83 3.27 -1.09
N LEU A 275 8.77 2.18 -1.87
CA LEU A 275 9.94 1.52 -2.45
C LEU A 275 10.64 2.41 -3.51
N GLU A 276 9.87 3.04 -4.40
CA GLU A 276 10.41 4.01 -5.35
C GLU A 276 11.06 5.20 -4.63
N ASP A 277 10.45 5.69 -3.55
CA ASP A 277 11.01 6.76 -2.73
C ASP A 277 12.38 6.38 -2.16
N ALA A 278 12.48 5.17 -1.58
CA ALA A 278 13.72 4.68 -0.99
C ALA A 278 14.86 4.60 -2.02
N VAL A 279 14.56 4.13 -3.23
CA VAL A 279 15.52 4.06 -4.33
C VAL A 279 15.93 5.45 -4.80
N ALA A 280 14.97 6.34 -5.07
CA ALA A 280 15.24 7.71 -5.53
C ALA A 280 16.06 8.49 -4.48
N LEU A 281 15.66 8.42 -3.22
CA LEU A 281 16.34 9.07 -2.12
C LEU A 281 17.79 8.57 -1.96
N GLY A 282 17.98 7.25 -1.94
CA GLY A 282 19.30 6.64 -1.82
C GLY A 282 20.24 7.00 -2.99
N ARG A 283 19.69 7.07 -4.22
CA ARG A 283 20.43 7.52 -5.41
C ARG A 283 20.86 8.99 -5.28
N LEU A 284 19.93 9.86 -4.98
CA LEU A 284 20.18 11.30 -4.95
C LEU A 284 21.09 11.73 -3.80
N LEU A 285 21.00 11.07 -2.64
CA LEU A 285 21.92 11.31 -1.53
C LEU A 285 23.36 10.86 -1.85
N ARG A 286 23.55 9.84 -2.69
CA ARG A 286 24.88 9.41 -3.12
C ARG A 286 25.50 10.32 -4.18
N LEU A 287 24.67 10.95 -5.00
CA LEU A 287 25.12 11.81 -6.10
C LEU A 287 25.33 13.27 -5.67
N SER A 288 24.87 13.65 -4.47
CA SER A 288 24.95 15.02 -3.99
C SER A 288 26.06 15.17 -2.95
N ASP A 289 26.95 16.12 -3.14
CA ASP A 289 27.99 16.48 -2.16
C ASP A 289 27.34 17.06 -0.89
N GLU A 290 26.28 17.87 -1.05
CA GLU A 290 25.48 18.41 0.03
C GLU A 290 24.16 17.64 0.17
N PRO A 291 23.93 16.95 1.32
CA PRO A 291 22.73 16.15 1.50
C PRO A 291 21.42 16.93 1.29
N GLN A 292 21.39 18.21 1.68
CA GLN A 292 20.20 19.06 1.56
C GLN A 292 19.76 19.20 0.09
N ILE A 293 20.69 19.31 -0.85
CA ILE A 293 20.38 19.38 -2.27
C ILE A 293 19.75 18.06 -2.72
N GLY A 294 20.35 16.94 -2.37
CA GLY A 294 19.80 15.62 -2.69
C GLY A 294 18.40 15.39 -2.14
N LEU A 295 18.12 15.86 -0.90
CA LEU A 295 16.78 15.77 -0.30
C LEU A 295 15.74 16.60 -1.06
N ARG A 296 16.08 17.83 -1.46
CA ARG A 296 15.14 18.70 -2.22
C ARG A 296 14.87 18.16 -3.62
N GLU A 297 15.89 17.62 -4.28
CA GLU A 297 15.74 17.02 -5.61
C GLU A 297 14.88 15.76 -5.54
N TYR A 298 15.05 14.92 -4.50
CA TYR A 298 14.17 13.79 -4.21
C TYR A 298 12.70 14.23 -4.08
N GLU A 299 12.42 15.25 -3.30
CA GLU A 299 11.06 15.76 -3.12
C GLU A 299 10.46 16.26 -4.43
N ARG A 300 11.24 17.04 -5.21
CA ARG A 300 10.82 17.54 -6.50
C ARG A 300 10.47 16.42 -7.49
N LEU A 301 11.26 15.34 -7.48
CA LEU A 301 11.04 14.20 -8.34
C LEU A 301 9.76 13.43 -7.96
N ARG A 302 9.48 13.31 -6.65
CA ARG A 302 8.47 12.38 -6.16
C ARG A 302 7.09 13.00 -5.87
N SER A 303 7.04 14.26 -5.41
CA SER A 303 5.81 14.87 -4.89
C SER A 303 4.66 14.93 -5.90
N ALA A 304 4.93 15.31 -7.15
CA ALA A 304 3.90 15.41 -8.18
C ALA A 304 3.30 14.04 -8.53
N ARG A 305 4.16 12.99 -8.68
CA ARG A 305 3.72 11.63 -8.99
C ARG A 305 2.88 11.04 -7.85
N THR A 306 3.37 11.11 -6.64
CA THR A 306 2.65 10.55 -5.48
C THR A 306 1.36 11.30 -5.20
N GLY A 307 1.34 12.63 -5.38
CA GLY A 307 0.12 13.44 -5.30
C GLY A 307 -0.95 13.00 -6.30
N ALA A 308 -0.57 12.76 -7.55
CA ALA A 308 -1.49 12.24 -8.56
C ALA A 308 -2.07 10.87 -8.17
N ILE A 309 -1.27 9.98 -7.56
CA ILE A 309 -1.71 8.66 -7.10
C ILE A 309 -2.65 8.78 -5.89
N VAL A 310 -2.41 9.71 -4.96
CA VAL A 310 -3.35 10.00 -3.85
C VAL A 310 -4.73 10.37 -4.41
N HIS A 311 -4.79 11.25 -5.41
CA HIS A 311 -6.06 11.63 -6.04
C HIS A 311 -6.71 10.48 -6.81
N LEU A 312 -5.91 9.64 -7.48
CA LEU A 312 -6.39 8.42 -8.15
C LEU A 312 -7.01 7.47 -7.14
N ALA A 313 -6.34 7.21 -6.01
CA ALA A 313 -6.84 6.35 -4.94
C ALA A 313 -8.18 6.83 -4.38
N ARG A 314 -8.33 8.15 -4.16
CA ARG A 314 -9.61 8.76 -3.74
C ARG A 314 -10.72 8.57 -4.77
N ARG A 315 -10.40 8.75 -6.05
CA ARG A 315 -11.37 8.55 -7.14
C ARG A 315 -11.85 7.09 -7.19
N ASN A 316 -10.91 6.15 -7.11
CA ASN A 316 -11.23 4.73 -7.11
C ASN A 316 -12.08 4.35 -5.88
N ALA A 317 -11.73 4.86 -4.70
CA ALA A 317 -12.51 4.65 -3.48
C ALA A 317 -13.97 5.11 -3.63
N ARG A 318 -14.20 6.27 -4.26
CA ARG A 318 -15.57 6.77 -4.55
C ARG A 318 -16.31 5.85 -5.50
N LEU A 319 -15.65 5.35 -6.56
CA LEU A 319 -16.27 4.41 -7.51
C LEU A 319 -16.64 3.08 -6.85
N GLY A 320 -15.77 2.54 -6.00
CA GLY A 320 -16.02 1.32 -5.23
C GLY A 320 -17.14 1.47 -4.20
N SER A 321 -17.36 2.70 -3.70
CA SER A 321 -18.35 3.01 -2.66
C SER A 321 -19.74 3.37 -3.17
N PHE A 322 -20.01 3.32 -4.48
CA PHE A 322 -21.36 3.59 -5.01
C PHE A 322 -22.37 2.59 -4.44
N ASP A 323 -23.51 3.13 -3.93
CA ASP A 323 -24.56 2.33 -3.28
C ASP A 323 -25.93 2.46 -3.94
N SER A 324 -26.16 3.48 -4.78
CA SER A 324 -27.38 3.55 -5.57
C SER A 324 -27.36 2.56 -6.73
N VAL A 325 -28.50 1.96 -7.03
CA VAL A 325 -28.63 1.00 -8.15
C VAL A 325 -28.18 1.63 -9.47
N VAL A 326 -28.58 2.88 -9.70
CA VAL A 326 -28.23 3.61 -10.94
C VAL A 326 -26.73 3.83 -11.03
N ALA A 327 -26.09 4.30 -9.96
CA ALA A 327 -24.63 4.56 -9.97
C ALA A 327 -23.83 3.25 -10.14
N CYS A 328 -24.23 2.17 -9.47
CA CYS A 328 -23.64 0.85 -9.63
C CYS A 328 -23.78 0.35 -11.06
N THR A 329 -24.98 0.48 -11.65
CA THR A 329 -25.22 0.04 -13.04
C THR A 329 -24.38 0.84 -14.02
N LEU A 330 -24.27 2.16 -13.85
CA LEU A 330 -23.41 3.01 -14.70
C LEU A 330 -21.93 2.64 -14.56
N ARG A 331 -21.43 2.43 -13.33
CA ARG A 331 -20.07 1.95 -13.08
C ARG A 331 -19.81 0.64 -13.82
N ASP A 332 -20.70 -0.33 -13.65
CA ASP A 332 -20.54 -1.66 -14.25
C ASP A 332 -20.57 -1.60 -15.78
N TRP A 333 -21.43 -0.75 -16.35
CA TRP A 333 -21.45 -0.45 -17.77
C TRP A 333 -20.14 0.20 -18.24
N MET A 334 -19.63 1.19 -17.51
CA MET A 334 -18.34 1.81 -17.83
C MET A 334 -17.22 0.76 -17.84
N ILE A 335 -17.14 -0.10 -16.80
CA ILE A 335 -16.12 -1.16 -16.73
C ILE A 335 -16.20 -2.10 -17.93
N ARG A 336 -17.39 -2.50 -18.34
CA ARG A 336 -17.61 -3.37 -19.51
C ARG A 336 -17.19 -2.72 -20.83
N LEU A 337 -17.43 -1.42 -20.98
CA LEU A 337 -17.17 -0.68 -22.21
C LEU A 337 -15.73 -0.16 -22.35
N ILE A 338 -14.96 -0.08 -21.25
CA ILE A 338 -13.55 0.36 -21.33
C ILE A 338 -12.78 -0.59 -22.25
N PRO A 339 -12.17 -0.12 -23.35
CA PRO A 339 -11.35 -0.99 -24.21
C PRO A 339 -10.20 -1.61 -23.43
N GLU A 340 -9.87 -2.86 -23.69
CA GLU A 340 -8.74 -3.55 -23.03
C GLU A 340 -7.44 -2.76 -23.15
N ARG A 341 -7.19 -2.16 -24.31
CA ARG A 341 -6.03 -1.29 -24.54
C ARG A 341 -5.93 -0.12 -23.54
N THR A 342 -7.07 0.41 -23.10
CA THR A 342 -7.10 1.51 -22.13
C THR A 342 -6.72 1.02 -20.74
N ILE A 343 -7.22 -0.16 -20.35
CA ILE A 343 -6.86 -0.80 -19.09
C ILE A 343 -5.36 -1.11 -19.06
N LEU A 344 -4.87 -1.78 -20.11
CA LEU A 344 -3.44 -2.11 -20.23
C LEU A 344 -2.56 -0.85 -20.20
N LYS A 345 -2.93 0.21 -20.93
CA LYS A 345 -2.22 1.50 -20.87
C LYS A 345 -2.19 2.08 -19.47
N SER A 346 -3.29 2.00 -18.72
CA SER A 346 -3.35 2.50 -17.34
C SER A 346 -2.46 1.66 -16.40
N LEU A 347 -2.49 0.34 -16.53
CA LEU A 347 -1.65 -0.57 -15.74
C LEU A 347 -0.16 -0.34 -16.05
N VAL A 348 0.19 -0.22 -17.33
CA VAL A 348 1.56 0.09 -17.75
C VAL A 348 2.00 1.46 -17.25
N ALA A 349 1.16 2.49 -17.33
CA ALA A 349 1.49 3.83 -16.84
C ALA A 349 1.72 3.85 -15.31
N MET A 350 0.92 3.10 -14.54
CA MET A 350 1.12 2.96 -13.10
C MET A 350 2.36 2.11 -12.76
N GLY A 351 2.61 1.06 -13.55
CA GLY A 351 3.71 0.13 -13.35
C GLY A 351 5.06 0.62 -13.87
N ARG A 352 5.11 1.74 -14.61
CA ARG A 352 6.39 2.33 -15.03
C ARG A 352 7.13 2.88 -13.83
N PRO A 353 8.43 2.52 -13.67
CA PRO A 353 9.27 3.12 -12.63
C PRO A 353 9.36 4.64 -12.81
N ALA A 354 9.58 5.37 -11.70
CA ALA A 354 10.03 6.76 -11.77
C ALA A 354 11.50 6.74 -12.21
N GLU A 355 11.81 7.44 -13.30
CA GLU A 355 13.19 7.62 -13.78
C GLU A 355 13.99 8.60 -12.91
#